data_dd36d7afc38a391d0ba1bef8e1968cb7
#
_entry.id   dd36d7afc38a391d0ba1bef8e1968cb7
#
_cell.length_a   1.000
_cell.length_b   1.000
_cell.length_c   1.000
_cell.angle_alpha   90.00
_cell.angle_beta   90.00
_cell.angle_gamma   90.00
#
_symmetry.space_group_name_H-M   'P 1'
#
loop_
_entity.id
_entity.type
_entity.pdbx_description
1 polymer ?
#
loop_
_entity_poly.entity_id
_entity_poly.type
_entity_poly.pdbx_seq_one_letter_code
_entity_poly.pdbx_strand_id
1 'polypeptide(L)'
;MMRRFQQRELFLISVVDFVVSTAVTFVLIATGLGVLSLAIGRVAAQVVSSTLQFFAARVRPRFGIDRDSWRGVLAFSLPIAGANLFNWILFNVDNIIIARIAGATALGFYVLGFNIANWPMSALSQMVRSIALPYVSRVRDGAGVLPMLTAFIWSLALPAGVTLAALASPLIHVIYGAKWAPSVHVLAALGIYGSLRVVFELFAGYLYARGISRPVMYLQLLTLVALTGSMIAITPRYGIVGAAWVHVAASLVFVLPGYLVIIRRSGVRLTDLLGTCLRPTLATIPACAAALIASRCIPSPLVALLVGGAGAVVVYLVVMGGWLLARLRTIRTPATI
;
A
#
# COMPACT_ATOMS: atom_id res chain seq x y z
N MET A 1 23.34 -1.98 -12.37
CA MET A 1 22.27 -2.36 -13.32
C MET A 1 21.20 -1.25 -13.44
N MET A 2 20.56 -0.75 -12.38
CA MET A 2 19.56 0.33 -12.47
C MET A 2 20.09 1.58 -13.18
N ARG A 3 21.32 2.04 -12.89
CA ARG A 3 21.97 3.18 -13.59
C ARG A 3 22.23 2.95 -15.09
N ARG A 4 22.27 1.70 -15.56
CA ARG A 4 22.53 1.30 -16.96
C ARG A 4 21.26 0.89 -17.71
N PHE A 5 20.07 1.11 -17.10
CA PHE A 5 18.76 0.77 -17.67
C PHE A 5 18.62 -0.69 -18.14
N GLN A 6 19.34 -1.62 -17.51
CA GLN A 6 19.27 -3.06 -17.79
C GLN A 6 18.02 -3.68 -17.16
N GLN A 7 16.83 -3.22 -17.55
CA GLN A 7 15.57 -3.64 -16.95
C GLN A 7 15.18 -5.07 -17.35
N ARG A 8 15.56 -5.49 -18.56
CA ARG A 8 15.29 -6.84 -19.06
C ARG A 8 16.01 -7.91 -18.23
N GLU A 9 17.29 -7.69 -17.95
CA GLU A 9 18.10 -8.58 -17.12
C GLU A 9 17.57 -8.64 -15.68
N LEU A 10 17.20 -7.49 -15.12
CA LEU A 10 16.58 -7.43 -13.78
C LEU A 10 15.25 -8.18 -13.73
N PHE A 11 14.42 -8.07 -14.76
CA PHE A 11 13.17 -8.81 -14.86
C PHE A 11 13.40 -10.32 -14.93
N LEU A 12 14.32 -10.78 -15.80
CA LEU A 12 14.67 -12.19 -15.91
C LEU A 12 15.21 -12.77 -14.59
N ILE A 13 16.08 -12.02 -13.89
CA ILE A 13 16.59 -12.42 -12.58
C ILE A 13 15.43 -12.50 -11.56
N SER A 14 14.45 -11.59 -11.60
CA SER A 14 13.28 -11.67 -10.71
C SER A 14 12.40 -12.89 -11.01
N VAL A 15 12.26 -13.28 -12.27
CA VAL A 15 11.56 -14.51 -12.66
C VAL A 15 12.29 -15.74 -12.13
N VAL A 16 13.61 -15.78 -12.29
CA VAL A 16 14.43 -16.88 -11.74
C VAL A 16 14.34 -16.94 -10.22
N ASP A 17 14.40 -15.79 -9.53
CA ASP A 17 14.20 -15.70 -8.06
C ASP A 17 12.86 -16.32 -7.64
N PHE A 18 11.78 -15.97 -8.32
CA PHE A 18 10.47 -16.52 -8.05
C PHE A 18 10.40 -18.04 -8.28
N VAL A 19 10.91 -18.51 -9.42
CA VAL A 19 10.89 -19.93 -9.76
C VAL A 19 11.73 -20.75 -8.77
N VAL A 20 12.94 -20.29 -8.44
CA VAL A 20 13.83 -20.99 -7.49
C VAL A 20 13.21 -20.98 -6.09
N SER A 21 12.69 -19.85 -5.61
CA SER A 21 12.02 -19.77 -4.30
C SER A 21 10.88 -20.77 -4.22
N THR A 22 10.02 -20.79 -5.24
CA THR A 22 8.84 -21.64 -5.29
C THR A 22 9.24 -23.13 -5.36
N ALA A 23 10.14 -23.49 -6.27
CA ALA A 23 10.59 -24.88 -6.45
C ALA A 23 11.24 -25.44 -5.18
N VAL A 24 12.19 -24.70 -4.60
CA VAL A 24 12.88 -25.13 -3.36
C VAL A 24 11.87 -25.26 -2.21
N THR A 25 10.95 -24.31 -2.07
CA THR A 25 9.92 -24.37 -1.03
C THR A 25 9.04 -25.60 -1.19
N PHE A 26 8.55 -25.90 -2.39
CA PHE A 26 7.72 -27.09 -2.63
C PHE A 26 8.46 -28.40 -2.34
N VAL A 27 9.72 -28.52 -2.82
CA VAL A 27 10.55 -29.71 -2.54
C VAL A 27 10.74 -29.89 -1.03
N LEU A 28 11.05 -28.82 -0.30
CA LEU A 28 11.27 -28.90 1.15
C LEU A 28 9.98 -29.16 1.95
N ILE A 29 8.81 -28.70 1.49
CA ILE A 29 7.53 -29.06 2.07
C ILE A 29 7.27 -30.55 1.89
N ALA A 30 7.57 -31.11 0.71
CA ALA A 30 7.40 -32.54 0.43
C ALA A 30 8.33 -33.42 1.30
N THR A 31 9.47 -32.90 1.76
CA THR A 31 10.36 -33.58 2.72
C THR A 31 9.96 -33.40 4.18
N GLY A 32 8.86 -32.69 4.48
CA GLY A 32 8.31 -32.58 5.84
C GLY A 32 8.93 -31.44 6.69
N LEU A 33 9.73 -30.55 6.12
CA LEU A 33 10.39 -29.44 6.84
C LEU A 33 9.41 -28.31 7.28
N GLY A 34 8.14 -28.40 6.91
CA GLY A 34 7.09 -27.49 7.37
C GLY A 34 7.41 -26.00 7.10
N VAL A 35 7.25 -25.15 8.11
CA VAL A 35 7.41 -23.68 7.97
C VAL A 35 8.83 -23.26 7.59
N LEU A 36 9.85 -24.03 7.96
CA LEU A 36 11.25 -23.73 7.61
C LEU A 36 11.51 -23.76 6.10
N SER A 37 10.69 -24.51 5.34
CA SER A 37 10.78 -24.58 3.88
C SER A 37 10.66 -23.21 3.22
N LEU A 38 9.80 -22.33 3.75
CA LEU A 38 9.62 -20.97 3.25
C LEU A 38 10.87 -20.11 3.45
N ALA A 39 11.49 -20.21 4.63
CA ALA A 39 12.69 -19.44 4.94
C ALA A 39 13.88 -19.91 4.08
N ILE A 40 14.09 -21.22 3.99
CA ILE A 40 15.19 -21.80 3.21
C ILE A 40 14.98 -21.51 1.72
N GLY A 41 13.77 -21.68 1.19
CA GLY A 41 13.43 -21.35 -0.20
C GLY A 41 13.73 -19.89 -0.54
N ARG A 42 13.42 -18.97 0.37
CA ARG A 42 13.71 -17.53 0.18
C ARG A 42 15.20 -17.24 0.19
N VAL A 43 15.97 -17.84 1.12
CA VAL A 43 17.42 -17.67 1.19
C VAL A 43 18.10 -18.25 -0.05
N ALA A 44 17.71 -19.44 -0.49
CA ALA A 44 18.25 -20.07 -1.69
C ALA A 44 18.02 -19.21 -2.94
N ALA A 45 16.80 -18.69 -3.12
CA ALA A 45 16.48 -17.78 -4.23
C ALA A 45 17.32 -16.50 -4.18
N GLN A 46 17.50 -15.92 -2.99
CA GLN A 46 18.31 -14.72 -2.80
C GLN A 46 19.80 -14.95 -3.15
N VAL A 47 20.36 -16.10 -2.82
CA VAL A 47 21.73 -16.46 -3.19
C VAL A 47 21.86 -16.59 -4.71
N VAL A 48 20.92 -17.30 -5.36
CA VAL A 48 20.92 -17.47 -6.82
C VAL A 48 20.77 -16.13 -7.53
N SER A 49 19.79 -15.31 -7.14
CA SER A 49 19.55 -14.01 -7.79
C SER A 49 20.70 -13.03 -7.56
N SER A 50 21.33 -13.03 -6.38
CA SER A 50 22.53 -12.20 -6.12
C SER A 50 23.69 -12.62 -7.02
N THR A 51 23.91 -13.91 -7.16
CA THR A 51 24.96 -14.47 -8.04
C THR A 51 24.71 -14.09 -9.49
N LEU A 52 23.48 -14.24 -9.99
CA LEU A 52 23.11 -13.84 -11.34
C LEU A 52 23.27 -12.32 -11.58
N GLN A 53 22.97 -11.49 -10.57
CA GLN A 53 23.21 -10.05 -10.65
C GLN A 53 24.68 -9.70 -10.80
N PHE A 54 25.60 -10.40 -10.10
CA PHE A 54 27.04 -10.22 -10.27
C PHE A 54 27.50 -10.59 -11.68
N PHE A 55 27.05 -11.73 -12.19
CA PHE A 55 27.38 -12.16 -13.56
C PHE A 55 26.83 -11.20 -14.62
N ALA A 56 25.57 -10.80 -14.51
CA ALA A 56 24.94 -9.89 -15.46
C ALA A 56 25.53 -8.47 -15.39
N ALA A 57 25.96 -8.01 -14.22
CA ALA A 57 26.65 -6.73 -14.06
C ALA A 57 28.08 -6.73 -14.60
N ARG A 58 28.65 -7.93 -14.91
CA ARG A 58 30.05 -8.10 -15.32
C ARG A 58 31.06 -7.46 -14.35
N VAL A 59 30.70 -7.43 -13.06
CA VAL A 59 31.56 -6.89 -12.00
C VAL A 59 32.19 -8.03 -11.25
N ARG A 60 33.52 -8.05 -11.17
CA ARG A 60 34.23 -9.00 -10.30
C ARG A 60 34.25 -8.42 -8.89
N PRO A 61 33.70 -9.12 -7.88
CA PRO A 61 33.79 -8.65 -6.51
C PRO A 61 35.26 -8.61 -6.08
N ARG A 62 35.73 -7.47 -5.66
CA ARG A 62 37.02 -7.31 -5.01
C ARG A 62 36.75 -7.15 -3.53
N PHE A 63 37.17 -8.14 -2.75
CA PHE A 63 37.10 -8.05 -1.29
C PHE A 63 38.27 -7.21 -0.79
N GLY A 64 37.97 -6.10 -0.17
CA GLY A 64 38.95 -5.20 0.43
C GLY A 64 38.23 -4.11 1.21
N ILE A 65 38.79 -3.71 2.34
CA ILE A 65 38.33 -2.58 3.14
C ILE A 65 39.32 -1.45 2.86
N ASP A 66 38.85 -0.46 2.09
CA ASP A 66 39.58 0.78 1.95
C ASP A 66 39.35 1.64 3.20
N ARG A 67 40.40 1.77 4.01
CA ARG A 67 40.32 2.48 5.29
C ARG A 67 40.07 3.99 5.15
N ASP A 68 40.37 4.56 4.01
CA ASP A 68 40.18 6.00 3.78
C ASP A 68 38.74 6.32 3.36
N SER A 69 38.14 5.43 2.59
CA SER A 69 36.76 5.59 2.09
C SER A 69 35.68 5.08 3.06
N TRP A 70 36.00 4.15 3.97
CA TRP A 70 34.99 3.45 4.77
C TRP A 70 34.24 4.39 5.72
N ARG A 71 34.92 5.41 6.29
CA ARG A 71 34.28 6.41 7.16
C ARG A 71 33.22 7.21 6.39
N GLY A 72 33.55 7.62 5.15
CA GLY A 72 32.59 8.31 4.29
C GLY A 72 31.42 7.45 3.89
N VAL A 73 31.68 6.17 3.55
CA VAL A 73 30.63 5.21 3.22
C VAL A 73 29.72 4.95 4.42
N LEU A 74 30.26 4.75 5.62
CA LEU A 74 29.45 4.55 6.81
C LEU A 74 28.67 5.81 7.19
N ALA A 75 29.27 6.97 7.16
CA ALA A 75 28.60 8.23 7.45
C ALA A 75 27.40 8.50 6.54
N PHE A 76 27.48 8.03 5.28
CA PHE A 76 26.37 8.11 4.32
C PHE A 76 25.37 6.98 4.47
N SER A 77 25.84 5.73 4.62
CA SER A 77 24.99 4.54 4.58
C SER A 77 24.27 4.27 5.91
N LEU A 78 24.87 4.61 7.05
CA LEU A 78 24.30 4.33 8.37
C LEU A 78 22.99 5.11 8.64
N PRO A 79 22.90 6.43 8.30
CA PRO A 79 21.62 7.15 8.38
C PRO A 79 20.54 6.55 7.47
N ILE A 80 20.90 6.12 6.26
CA ILE A 80 19.97 5.49 5.32
C ILE A 80 19.51 4.12 5.85
N ALA A 81 20.43 3.31 6.37
CA ALA A 81 20.11 2.02 6.96
C ALA A 81 19.21 2.20 8.20
N GLY A 82 19.49 3.19 9.04
CA GLY A 82 18.66 3.55 10.20
C GLY A 82 17.25 3.99 9.78
N ALA A 83 17.13 4.82 8.77
CA ALA A 83 15.84 5.24 8.23
C ALA A 83 15.04 4.05 7.64
N ASN A 84 15.73 3.15 6.92
CA ASN A 84 15.09 1.94 6.39
C ASN A 84 14.66 0.98 7.51
N LEU A 85 15.49 0.80 8.55
CA LEU A 85 15.14 -0.01 9.72
C LEU A 85 13.93 0.58 10.46
N PHE A 86 13.90 1.90 10.64
CA PHE A 86 12.77 2.59 11.27
C PHE A 86 11.48 2.42 10.45
N ASN A 87 11.55 2.60 9.15
CA ASN A 87 10.41 2.32 8.27
C ASN A 87 9.96 0.85 8.35
N TRP A 88 10.91 -0.09 8.39
CA TRP A 88 10.58 -1.51 8.52
C TRP A 88 9.87 -1.83 9.86
N ILE A 89 10.32 -1.21 10.96
CA ILE A 89 9.66 -1.32 12.27
C ILE A 89 8.23 -0.75 12.18
N LEU A 90 8.06 0.42 11.56
CA LEU A 90 6.76 1.05 11.35
C LEU A 90 5.77 0.15 10.61
N PHE A 91 6.24 -0.56 9.58
CA PHE A 91 5.40 -1.47 8.79
C PHE A 91 5.11 -2.81 9.48
N ASN A 92 5.82 -3.16 10.55
CA ASN A 92 5.70 -4.46 11.20
C ASN A 92 5.31 -4.37 12.69
N VAL A 93 5.15 -3.18 13.24
CA VAL A 93 4.80 -2.99 14.66
C VAL A 93 3.45 -3.61 15.00
N ASP A 94 2.50 -3.53 14.10
CA ASP A 94 1.19 -4.15 14.20
C ASP A 94 1.28 -5.68 14.30
N ASN A 95 2.12 -6.30 13.47
CA ASN A 95 2.37 -7.73 13.50
C ASN A 95 2.95 -8.19 14.85
N ILE A 96 3.90 -7.41 15.41
CA ILE A 96 4.51 -7.70 16.71
C ILE A 96 3.45 -7.60 17.83
N ILE A 97 2.63 -6.55 17.82
CA ILE A 97 1.59 -6.34 18.82
C ILE A 97 0.55 -7.46 18.75
N ILE A 98 0.06 -7.79 17.56
CA ILE A 98 -0.94 -8.84 17.38
C ILE A 98 -0.39 -10.21 17.77
N ALA A 99 0.85 -10.53 17.36
CA ALA A 99 1.49 -11.80 17.73
C ALA A 99 1.60 -11.96 19.24
N ARG A 100 1.94 -10.91 19.97
CA ARG A 100 2.10 -10.92 21.44
C ARG A 100 0.79 -10.95 22.20
N ILE A 101 -0.24 -10.24 21.71
CA ILE A 101 -1.51 -10.08 22.44
C ILE A 101 -2.54 -11.14 22.02
N ALA A 102 -2.68 -11.40 20.72
CA ALA A 102 -3.71 -12.28 20.18
C ALA A 102 -3.17 -13.65 19.73
N GLY A 103 -1.86 -13.82 19.70
CA GLY A 103 -1.21 -15.09 19.33
C GLY A 103 -0.98 -15.29 17.83
N ALA A 104 -0.22 -16.34 17.49
CA ALA A 104 0.23 -16.61 16.14
C ALA A 104 -0.90 -16.93 15.14
N THR A 105 -1.92 -17.63 15.57
CA THR A 105 -3.08 -17.95 14.71
C THR A 105 -3.86 -16.70 14.32
N ALA A 106 -4.11 -15.81 15.27
CA ALA A 106 -4.76 -14.53 15.02
C ALA A 106 -3.92 -13.61 14.13
N LEU A 107 -2.59 -13.59 14.31
CA LEU A 107 -1.67 -12.93 13.41
C LEU A 107 -1.80 -13.47 11.98
N GLY A 108 -1.90 -14.78 11.78
CA GLY A 108 -2.09 -15.38 10.46
C GLY A 108 -3.33 -14.83 9.75
N PHE A 109 -4.45 -14.73 10.45
CA PHE A 109 -5.69 -14.14 9.90
C PHE A 109 -5.54 -12.65 9.58
N TYR A 110 -4.86 -11.90 10.45
CA TYR A 110 -4.59 -10.48 10.24
C TYR A 110 -3.70 -10.25 9.01
N VAL A 111 -2.58 -10.96 8.92
CA VAL A 111 -1.62 -10.85 7.80
C VAL A 111 -2.27 -11.22 6.47
N LEU A 112 -3.14 -12.22 6.43
CA LEU A 112 -3.90 -12.54 5.23
C LEU A 112 -4.76 -11.36 4.77
N GLY A 113 -5.57 -10.80 5.66
CA GLY A 113 -6.43 -9.65 5.36
C GLY A 113 -5.60 -8.43 4.92
N PHE A 114 -4.48 -8.17 5.61
CA PHE A 114 -3.55 -7.10 5.27
C PHE A 114 -2.95 -7.25 3.87
N ASN A 115 -2.47 -8.44 3.52
CA ASN A 115 -1.86 -8.71 2.22
C ASN A 115 -2.86 -8.50 1.08
N ILE A 116 -4.07 -9.05 1.21
CA ILE A 116 -5.12 -8.90 0.19
C ILE A 116 -5.50 -7.42 0.02
N ALA A 117 -5.69 -6.69 1.13
CA ALA A 117 -5.99 -5.25 1.09
C ALA A 117 -4.86 -4.45 0.43
N ASN A 118 -3.62 -4.88 0.63
CA ASN A 118 -2.45 -4.17 0.14
C ASN A 118 -2.20 -4.32 -1.36
N TRP A 119 -2.64 -5.40 -2.01
CA TRP A 119 -2.38 -5.65 -3.42
C TRP A 119 -2.90 -4.53 -4.35
N PRO A 120 -4.20 -4.20 -4.38
CA PRO A 120 -4.70 -3.14 -5.25
C PRO A 120 -4.15 -1.76 -4.85
N MET A 121 -3.94 -1.53 -3.56
CA MET A 121 -3.44 -0.25 -3.05
C MET A 121 -1.97 -0.02 -3.40
N SER A 122 -1.14 -1.06 -3.42
CA SER A 122 0.26 -0.94 -3.85
C SER A 122 0.40 -0.59 -5.33
N ALA A 123 -0.49 -1.10 -6.19
CA ALA A 123 -0.54 -0.70 -7.60
C ALA A 123 -0.88 0.80 -7.75
N LEU A 124 -1.87 1.29 -7.01
CA LEU A 124 -2.21 2.71 -6.98
C LEU A 124 -1.10 3.58 -6.39
N SER A 125 -0.45 3.13 -5.32
CA SER A 125 0.72 3.80 -4.73
C SER A 125 1.87 3.91 -5.73
N GLN A 126 2.11 2.88 -6.52
CA GLN A 126 3.13 2.91 -7.56
C GLN A 126 2.79 3.93 -8.66
N MET A 127 1.51 4.04 -9.03
CA MET A 127 1.02 5.07 -9.95
C MET A 127 1.24 6.48 -9.38
N VAL A 128 0.98 6.71 -8.10
CA VAL A 128 1.26 7.98 -7.42
C VAL A 128 2.75 8.33 -7.53
N ARG A 129 3.63 7.39 -7.23
CA ARG A 129 5.09 7.62 -7.28
C ARG A 129 5.60 7.88 -8.69
N SER A 130 5.06 7.19 -9.69
CA SER A 130 5.55 7.29 -11.08
C SER A 130 5.03 8.53 -11.82
N ILE A 131 3.83 9.01 -11.49
CA ILE A 131 3.16 10.08 -12.23
C ILE A 131 3.08 11.36 -11.40
N ALA A 132 2.53 11.27 -10.17
CA ALA A 132 2.21 12.44 -9.38
C ALA A 132 3.45 13.20 -8.91
N LEU A 133 4.48 12.50 -8.43
CA LEU A 133 5.70 13.14 -7.93
C LEU A 133 6.47 13.91 -9.00
N PRO A 134 6.76 13.33 -10.20
CA PRO A 134 7.42 14.08 -11.27
C PRO A 134 6.57 15.25 -11.79
N TYR A 135 5.24 15.12 -11.79
CA TYR A 135 4.36 16.19 -12.23
C TYR A 135 4.38 17.37 -11.26
N VAL A 136 4.28 17.11 -9.95
CA VAL A 136 4.35 18.15 -8.91
C VAL A 136 5.68 18.91 -8.92
N SER A 137 6.79 18.20 -9.18
CA SER A 137 8.12 18.84 -9.20
C SER A 137 8.37 19.77 -10.39
N ARG A 138 7.60 19.64 -11.47
CA ARG A 138 7.73 20.45 -12.71
C ARG A 138 6.86 21.70 -12.71
N VAL A 139 5.77 21.72 -11.97
CA VAL A 139 4.80 22.83 -11.99
C VAL A 139 5.17 23.85 -10.91
N ARG A 140 5.59 25.06 -11.33
CA ARG A 140 5.96 26.16 -10.43
C ARG A 140 4.80 26.63 -9.53
N ASP A 141 3.56 26.65 -10.04
CA ASP A 141 2.35 27.01 -9.29
C ASP A 141 1.56 25.76 -8.85
N GLY A 142 2.10 25.04 -7.86
CA GLY A 142 1.54 23.77 -7.40
C GLY A 142 0.24 23.84 -6.57
N ALA A 143 -0.35 25.02 -6.32
CA ALA A 143 -1.54 25.11 -5.46
C ALA A 143 -2.79 24.45 -6.06
N GLY A 144 -2.97 24.53 -7.38
CA GLY A 144 -4.10 23.89 -8.09
C GLY A 144 -3.87 22.43 -8.45
N VAL A 145 -2.61 21.98 -8.46
CA VAL A 145 -2.23 20.62 -8.88
C VAL A 145 -2.62 19.57 -7.83
N LEU A 146 -2.40 19.86 -6.56
CA LEU A 146 -2.70 18.91 -5.49
C LEU A 146 -4.19 18.53 -5.43
N PRO A 147 -5.17 19.47 -5.47
CA PRO A 147 -6.59 19.11 -5.52
C PRO A 147 -6.95 18.22 -6.71
N MET A 148 -6.40 18.53 -7.89
CA MET A 148 -6.63 17.73 -9.10
C MET A 148 -6.10 16.30 -8.97
N LEU A 149 -4.87 16.13 -8.52
CA LEU A 149 -4.26 14.81 -8.32
C LEU A 149 -4.97 14.03 -7.22
N THR A 150 -5.35 14.71 -6.12
CA THR A 150 -6.09 14.10 -5.02
C THR A 150 -7.44 13.59 -5.50
N ALA A 151 -8.18 14.38 -6.26
CA ALA A 151 -9.46 13.96 -6.82
C ALA A 151 -9.32 12.75 -7.74
N PHE A 152 -8.28 12.73 -8.59
CA PHE A 152 -8.02 11.61 -9.49
C PHE A 152 -7.64 10.33 -8.72
N ILE A 153 -6.70 10.43 -7.79
CA ILE A 153 -6.27 9.26 -6.98
C ILE A 153 -7.40 8.77 -6.08
N TRP A 154 -8.15 9.69 -5.45
CA TRP A 154 -9.29 9.36 -4.62
C TRP A 154 -10.41 8.65 -5.39
N SER A 155 -10.65 9.08 -6.63
CA SER A 155 -11.63 8.44 -7.52
C SER A 155 -11.29 7.00 -7.92
N LEU A 156 -10.05 6.58 -7.75
CA LEU A 156 -9.61 5.20 -7.97
C LEU A 156 -9.50 4.42 -6.66
N ALA A 157 -8.87 5.05 -5.63
CA ALA A 157 -8.56 4.38 -4.39
C ALA A 157 -9.81 4.10 -3.54
N LEU A 158 -10.71 5.07 -3.41
CA LEU A 158 -11.90 4.91 -2.56
C LEU A 158 -12.84 3.80 -3.05
N PRO A 159 -13.28 3.78 -4.33
CA PRO A 159 -14.16 2.70 -4.79
C PRO A 159 -13.47 1.34 -4.75
N ALA A 160 -12.17 1.26 -5.02
CA ALA A 160 -11.42 0.01 -4.94
C ALA A 160 -11.41 -0.54 -3.50
N GLY A 161 -11.08 0.30 -2.51
CA GLY A 161 -11.02 -0.14 -1.11
C GLY A 161 -12.39 -0.43 -0.50
N VAL A 162 -13.40 0.38 -0.80
CA VAL A 162 -14.77 0.18 -0.30
C VAL A 162 -15.43 -1.03 -0.96
N THR A 163 -15.23 -1.25 -2.25
CA THR A 163 -15.71 -2.47 -2.94
C THR A 163 -15.02 -3.72 -2.40
N LEU A 164 -13.70 -3.65 -2.17
CA LEU A 164 -12.95 -4.73 -1.54
C LEU A 164 -13.49 -5.05 -0.13
N ALA A 165 -13.82 -4.02 0.65
CA ALA A 165 -14.43 -4.19 1.96
C ALA A 165 -15.83 -4.83 1.88
N ALA A 166 -16.66 -4.39 0.93
CA ALA A 166 -18.00 -4.93 0.72
C ALA A 166 -17.99 -6.40 0.26
N LEU A 167 -17.01 -6.77 -0.54
CA LEU A 167 -16.82 -8.12 -1.08
C LEU A 167 -15.84 -8.98 -0.28
N ALA A 168 -15.40 -8.54 0.90
CA ALA A 168 -14.40 -9.24 1.70
C ALA A 168 -14.82 -10.67 2.05
N SER A 169 -16.11 -10.89 2.37
CA SER A 169 -16.63 -12.22 2.71
C SER A 169 -16.60 -13.17 1.51
N PRO A 170 -17.24 -12.89 0.36
CA PRO A 170 -17.17 -13.79 -0.78
C PRO A 170 -15.75 -13.98 -1.29
N LEU A 171 -14.91 -12.96 -1.27
CA LEU A 171 -13.51 -13.05 -1.71
C LEU A 171 -12.72 -14.07 -0.89
N ILE A 172 -12.79 -13.97 0.44
CA ILE A 172 -12.06 -14.89 1.33
C ILE A 172 -12.59 -16.31 1.20
N HIS A 173 -13.90 -16.50 1.13
CA HIS A 173 -14.49 -17.85 1.02
C HIS A 173 -14.13 -18.53 -0.30
N VAL A 174 -14.07 -17.77 -1.42
CA VAL A 174 -13.72 -18.31 -2.74
C VAL A 174 -12.25 -18.71 -2.83
N ILE A 175 -11.35 -17.85 -2.34
CA ILE A 175 -9.90 -18.04 -2.55
C ILE A 175 -9.27 -18.92 -1.46
N TYR A 176 -9.71 -18.75 -0.20
CA TYR A 176 -9.04 -19.35 0.96
C TYR A 176 -9.94 -20.33 1.74
N GLY A 177 -11.26 -20.30 1.51
CA GLY A 177 -12.21 -21.16 2.18
C GLY A 177 -12.67 -20.66 3.55
N ALA A 178 -13.65 -21.38 4.14
CA ALA A 178 -14.32 -20.98 5.38
C ALA A 178 -13.39 -20.89 6.61
N LYS A 179 -12.28 -21.65 6.63
CA LYS A 179 -11.29 -21.58 7.71
C LYS A 179 -10.75 -20.18 7.94
N TRP A 180 -10.70 -19.35 6.89
CA TRP A 180 -10.14 -18.00 6.91
C TRP A 180 -11.20 -16.90 7.16
N ALA A 181 -12.43 -17.29 7.49
CA ALA A 181 -13.51 -16.34 7.79
C ALA A 181 -13.15 -15.23 8.81
N PRO A 182 -12.32 -15.47 9.86
CA PRO A 182 -11.91 -14.40 10.77
C PRO A 182 -11.16 -13.24 10.08
N SER A 183 -10.54 -13.46 8.91
CA SER A 183 -9.84 -12.42 8.13
C SER A 183 -10.80 -11.47 7.40
N VAL A 184 -12.09 -11.79 7.27
CA VAL A 184 -13.08 -10.98 6.52
C VAL A 184 -13.18 -9.56 7.06
N HIS A 185 -13.37 -9.41 8.36
CA HIS A 185 -13.51 -8.09 9.00
C HIS A 185 -12.20 -7.30 9.00
N VAL A 186 -11.07 -8.00 9.07
CA VAL A 186 -9.73 -7.39 8.94
C VAL A 186 -9.55 -6.83 7.53
N LEU A 187 -9.85 -7.63 6.51
CA LEU A 187 -9.80 -7.22 5.11
C LEU A 187 -10.70 -6.02 4.83
N ALA A 188 -11.92 -6.02 5.37
CA ALA A 188 -12.88 -4.92 5.21
C ALA A 188 -12.32 -3.61 5.79
N ALA A 189 -11.82 -3.63 7.02
CA ALA A 189 -11.23 -2.44 7.65
C ALA A 189 -9.96 -1.96 6.91
N LEU A 190 -9.05 -2.88 6.59
CA LEU A 190 -7.79 -2.53 5.94
C LEU A 190 -7.95 -2.15 4.46
N GLY A 191 -9.01 -2.60 3.79
CA GLY A 191 -9.38 -2.12 2.45
C GLY A 191 -9.75 -0.63 2.46
N ILE A 192 -10.55 -0.20 3.44
CA ILE A 192 -10.88 1.23 3.65
C ILE A 192 -9.63 2.02 4.02
N TYR A 193 -8.84 1.53 4.97
CA TYR A 193 -7.56 2.15 5.35
C TYR A 193 -6.61 2.31 4.17
N GLY A 194 -6.51 1.30 3.30
CA GLY A 194 -5.65 1.32 2.12
C GLY A 194 -5.97 2.49 1.19
N SER A 195 -7.26 2.81 1.01
CA SER A 195 -7.68 3.98 0.21
C SER A 195 -7.15 5.31 0.78
N LEU A 196 -7.24 5.47 2.09
CA LEU A 196 -6.70 6.65 2.79
C LEU A 196 -5.18 6.72 2.66
N ARG A 197 -4.49 5.59 2.84
CA ARG A 197 -3.04 5.51 2.77
C ARG A 197 -2.48 5.97 1.43
N VAL A 198 -3.11 5.59 0.32
CA VAL A 198 -2.67 6.02 -1.02
C VAL A 198 -2.73 7.55 -1.16
N VAL A 199 -3.76 8.20 -0.60
CA VAL A 199 -3.87 9.67 -0.60
C VAL A 199 -2.81 10.30 0.32
N PHE A 200 -2.52 9.69 1.47
CA PHE A 200 -1.46 10.18 2.35
C PHE A 200 -0.07 10.09 1.71
N GLU A 201 0.19 9.06 0.91
CA GLU A 201 1.42 8.96 0.11
C GLU A 201 1.52 10.12 -0.91
N LEU A 202 0.40 10.48 -1.56
CA LEU A 202 0.36 11.65 -2.46
C LEU A 202 0.66 12.95 -1.68
N PHE A 203 0.03 13.15 -0.51
CA PHE A 203 0.24 14.34 0.32
C PHE A 203 1.69 14.44 0.81
N ALA A 204 2.26 13.32 1.28
CA ALA A 204 3.67 13.28 1.69
C ALA A 204 4.60 13.63 0.52
N GLY A 205 4.38 13.01 -0.64
CA GLY A 205 5.15 13.28 -1.85
C GLY A 205 5.09 14.73 -2.29
N TYR A 206 3.90 15.34 -2.27
CA TYR A 206 3.72 16.76 -2.57
C TYR A 206 4.51 17.66 -1.61
N LEU A 207 4.44 17.38 -0.30
CA LEU A 207 5.15 18.16 0.71
C LEU A 207 6.67 17.98 0.62
N TYR A 208 7.14 16.77 0.32
CA TYR A 208 8.58 16.51 0.08
C TYR A 208 9.10 17.26 -1.15
N ALA A 209 8.32 17.30 -2.24
CA ALA A 209 8.69 18.06 -3.44
C ALA A 209 8.80 19.58 -3.17
N ARG A 210 8.11 20.07 -2.13
CA ARG A 210 8.20 21.47 -1.65
C ARG A 210 9.24 21.70 -0.56
N GLY A 211 10.02 20.69 -0.19
CA GLY A 211 11.03 20.79 0.87
C GLY A 211 10.44 20.76 2.29
N ILE A 212 9.14 20.47 2.45
CA ILE A 212 8.44 20.45 3.75
C ILE A 212 8.52 19.04 4.34
N SER A 213 9.71 18.58 4.72
CA SER A 213 9.94 17.23 5.23
C SER A 213 9.75 17.11 6.74
N ARG A 214 10.20 18.10 7.52
CA ARG A 214 10.15 18.05 8.99
C ARG A 214 8.73 17.89 9.56
N PRO A 215 7.71 18.69 9.16
CA PRO A 215 6.35 18.49 9.64
C PRO A 215 5.76 17.13 9.28
N VAL A 216 6.10 16.58 8.10
CA VAL A 216 5.67 15.23 7.68
C VAL A 216 6.29 14.18 8.58
N MET A 217 7.58 14.30 8.91
CA MET A 217 8.27 13.40 9.84
C MET A 217 7.62 13.40 11.22
N TYR A 218 7.32 14.58 11.78
CA TYR A 218 6.63 14.67 13.08
C TYR A 218 5.22 14.06 13.05
N LEU A 219 4.48 14.26 11.94
CA LEU A 219 3.18 13.64 11.77
C LEU A 219 3.27 12.11 11.70
N GLN A 220 4.27 11.57 11.00
CA GLN A 220 4.50 10.12 10.94
C GLN A 220 4.88 9.55 12.31
N LEU A 221 5.72 10.26 13.07
CA LEU A 221 6.08 9.86 14.43
C LEU A 221 4.85 9.87 15.36
N LEU A 222 4.02 10.93 15.29
CA LEU A 222 2.77 11.00 16.03
C LEU A 222 1.85 9.85 15.66
N THR A 223 1.72 9.55 14.37
CA THR A 223 0.92 8.44 13.86
C THR A 223 1.41 7.10 14.43
N LEU A 224 2.73 6.88 14.45
CA LEU A 224 3.31 5.66 15.02
C LEU A 224 2.92 5.51 16.50
N VAL A 225 3.14 6.55 17.30
CA VAL A 225 2.83 6.53 18.73
C VAL A 225 1.33 6.31 18.96
N ALA A 226 0.49 7.06 18.24
CA ALA A 226 -0.95 6.95 18.36
C ALA A 226 -1.45 5.57 17.93
N LEU A 227 -0.97 5.04 16.80
CA LEU A 227 -1.33 3.72 16.28
C LEU A 227 -0.91 2.62 17.28
N THR A 228 0.36 2.62 17.68
CA THR A 228 0.92 1.63 18.61
C THR A 228 0.17 1.64 19.95
N GLY A 229 -0.01 2.83 20.54
CA GLY A 229 -0.74 2.99 21.80
C GLY A 229 -2.19 2.53 21.71
N SER A 230 -2.90 2.92 20.65
CA SER A 230 -4.28 2.50 20.40
C SER A 230 -4.40 0.99 20.15
N MET A 231 -3.46 0.39 19.44
CA MET A 231 -3.45 -1.07 19.20
C MET A 231 -3.23 -1.83 20.50
N ILE A 232 -2.28 -1.41 21.34
CA ILE A 232 -2.03 -2.05 22.64
C ILE A 232 -3.28 -1.97 23.52
N ALA A 233 -4.01 -0.85 23.51
CA ALA A 233 -5.20 -0.66 24.31
C ALA A 233 -6.43 -1.43 23.78
N ILE A 234 -6.59 -1.53 22.47
CA ILE A 234 -7.82 -2.04 21.83
C ILE A 234 -7.72 -3.54 21.51
N THR A 235 -6.54 -4.03 21.09
CA THR A 235 -6.37 -5.43 20.68
C THR A 235 -6.74 -6.44 21.78
N PRO A 236 -6.48 -6.24 23.08
CA PRO A 236 -6.87 -7.22 24.13
C PRO A 236 -8.39 -7.43 24.23
N ARG A 237 -9.19 -6.39 23.92
CA ARG A 237 -10.65 -6.43 24.04
C ARG A 237 -11.35 -6.82 22.74
N TYR A 238 -10.86 -6.34 21.60
CA TYR A 238 -11.53 -6.46 20.30
C TYR A 238 -10.75 -7.33 19.29
N GLY A 239 -9.63 -7.93 19.72
CA GLY A 239 -8.82 -8.82 18.88
C GLY A 239 -8.28 -8.14 17.62
N ILE A 240 -8.06 -8.94 16.58
CA ILE A 240 -7.51 -8.50 15.29
C ILE A 240 -8.44 -7.53 14.52
N VAL A 241 -9.74 -7.65 14.76
CA VAL A 241 -10.73 -6.73 14.13
C VAL A 241 -10.57 -5.33 14.69
N GLY A 242 -10.46 -5.22 16.03
CA GLY A 242 -10.16 -3.95 16.69
C GLY A 242 -8.85 -3.34 16.21
N ALA A 243 -7.78 -4.14 16.12
CA ALA A 243 -6.50 -3.72 15.60
C ALA A 243 -6.60 -3.16 14.17
N ALA A 244 -7.37 -3.80 13.29
CA ALA A 244 -7.58 -3.32 11.92
C ALA A 244 -8.36 -1.99 11.87
N TRP A 245 -9.39 -1.83 12.68
CA TRP A 245 -10.16 -0.58 12.76
C TRP A 245 -9.39 0.57 13.39
N VAL A 246 -8.41 0.29 14.26
CA VAL A 246 -7.48 1.33 14.78
C VAL A 246 -6.75 2.04 13.65
N HIS A 247 -6.37 1.35 12.57
CA HIS A 247 -5.74 2.00 11.41
C HIS A 247 -6.67 3.02 10.74
N VAL A 248 -7.93 2.69 10.57
CA VAL A 248 -8.95 3.61 10.01
C VAL A 248 -9.15 4.79 10.95
N ALA A 249 -9.38 4.52 12.23
CA ALA A 249 -9.63 5.56 13.24
C ALA A 249 -8.44 6.52 13.38
N ALA A 250 -7.22 5.98 13.54
CA ALA A 250 -6.00 6.79 13.62
C ALA A 250 -5.79 7.62 12.35
N SER A 251 -6.09 7.06 11.18
CA SER A 251 -6.01 7.78 9.90
C SER A 251 -6.96 8.95 9.83
N LEU A 252 -8.19 8.80 10.30
CA LEU A 252 -9.20 9.87 10.25
C LEU A 252 -9.01 10.92 11.36
N VAL A 253 -8.57 10.49 12.56
CA VAL A 253 -8.47 11.39 13.72
C VAL A 253 -7.13 12.13 13.77
N PHE A 254 -6.04 11.50 13.39
CA PHE A 254 -4.69 12.09 13.53
C PHE A 254 -4.05 12.40 12.17
N VAL A 255 -4.03 11.42 11.24
CA VAL A 255 -3.24 11.54 10.01
C VAL A 255 -3.86 12.53 9.04
N LEU A 256 -5.16 12.37 8.76
CA LEU A 256 -5.88 13.25 7.84
C LEU A 256 -5.88 14.71 8.32
N PRO A 257 -6.29 15.04 9.55
CA PRO A 257 -6.23 16.42 10.03
C PRO A 257 -4.80 16.98 10.04
N GLY A 258 -3.81 16.15 10.42
CA GLY A 258 -2.41 16.55 10.40
C GLY A 258 -1.94 16.96 8.99
N TYR A 259 -2.21 16.14 7.97
CA TYR A 259 -1.90 16.51 6.59
C TYR A 259 -2.67 17.75 6.14
N LEU A 260 -3.95 17.87 6.45
CA LEU A 260 -4.74 19.04 6.06
C LEU A 260 -4.17 20.33 6.65
N VAL A 261 -3.74 20.33 7.91
CA VAL A 261 -3.09 21.49 8.55
C VAL A 261 -1.77 21.85 7.84
N ILE A 262 -0.92 20.87 7.53
CA ILE A 262 0.35 21.12 6.85
C ILE A 262 0.12 21.63 5.42
N ILE A 263 -0.81 21.03 4.68
CA ILE A 263 -1.19 21.42 3.32
C ILE A 263 -1.77 22.84 3.30
N ARG A 264 -2.65 23.18 4.25
CA ARG A 264 -3.16 24.55 4.39
C ARG A 264 -2.05 25.58 4.58
N ARG A 265 -1.06 25.24 5.43
CA ARG A 265 0.12 26.10 5.66
C ARG A 265 1.02 26.22 4.43
N SER A 266 0.98 25.26 3.50
CA SER A 266 1.71 25.33 2.24
C SER A 266 1.03 26.17 1.14
N GLY A 267 -0.12 26.81 1.45
CA GLY A 267 -0.83 27.73 0.57
C GLY A 267 -1.97 27.09 -0.25
N VAL A 268 -2.29 25.81 -0.04
CA VAL A 268 -3.40 25.14 -0.73
C VAL A 268 -4.71 25.40 0.00
N ARG A 269 -5.75 25.75 -0.73
CA ARG A 269 -7.10 25.93 -0.19
C ARG A 269 -7.76 24.60 0.08
N LEU A 270 -8.12 24.33 1.35
CA LEU A 270 -8.77 23.08 1.74
C LEU A 270 -10.17 22.90 1.12
N THR A 271 -10.88 24.00 0.86
CA THR A 271 -12.17 23.96 0.17
C THR A 271 -12.07 23.31 -1.20
N ASP A 272 -11.02 23.65 -1.96
CA ASP A 272 -10.79 23.12 -3.30
C ASP A 272 -10.39 21.65 -3.24
N LEU A 273 -9.56 21.29 -2.24
CA LEU A 273 -9.11 19.91 -2.01
C LEU A 273 -10.30 19.00 -1.63
N LEU A 274 -11.11 19.41 -0.64
CA LEU A 274 -12.24 18.62 -0.16
C LEU A 274 -13.41 18.62 -1.17
N GLY A 275 -13.67 19.75 -1.81
CA GLY A 275 -14.72 19.87 -2.82
C GLY A 275 -14.52 18.96 -4.02
N THR A 276 -13.25 18.79 -4.46
CA THR A 276 -12.95 17.89 -5.57
C THR A 276 -13.08 16.40 -5.20
N CYS A 277 -12.98 16.05 -3.92
CA CYS A 277 -13.17 14.68 -3.44
C CYS A 277 -14.63 14.29 -3.23
N LEU A 278 -15.54 15.27 -3.10
CA LEU A 278 -16.94 15.01 -2.78
C LEU A 278 -17.63 14.15 -3.84
N ARG A 279 -17.46 14.49 -5.12
CA ARG A 279 -18.09 13.79 -6.23
C ARG A 279 -17.66 12.31 -6.32
N PRO A 280 -16.36 11.94 -6.28
CA PRO A 280 -15.94 10.54 -6.20
C PRO A 280 -16.49 9.81 -4.98
N THR A 281 -16.56 10.49 -3.83
CA THR A 281 -17.09 9.88 -2.60
C THR A 281 -18.57 9.56 -2.75
N LEU A 282 -19.38 10.49 -3.23
CA LEU A 282 -20.80 10.25 -3.47
C LEU A 282 -21.05 9.16 -4.52
N ALA A 283 -20.25 9.10 -5.57
CA ALA A 283 -20.37 8.08 -6.60
C ALA A 283 -19.97 6.66 -6.11
N THR A 284 -19.15 6.58 -5.05
CA THR A 284 -18.78 5.30 -4.45
C THR A 284 -19.94 4.69 -3.65
N ILE A 285 -20.88 5.47 -3.15
CA ILE A 285 -22.01 4.97 -2.36
C ILE A 285 -22.87 3.94 -3.13
N PRO A 286 -23.41 4.27 -4.33
CA PRO A 286 -24.20 3.29 -5.09
C PRO A 286 -23.35 2.08 -5.56
N ALA A 287 -22.09 2.25 -5.87
CA ALA A 287 -21.19 1.16 -6.22
C ALA A 287 -20.98 0.21 -5.01
N CYS A 288 -20.76 0.77 -3.81
CA CYS A 288 -20.69 0.00 -2.58
C CYS A 288 -21.99 -0.73 -2.28
N ALA A 289 -23.14 -0.07 -2.45
CA ALA A 289 -24.46 -0.68 -2.26
C ALA A 289 -24.66 -1.88 -3.18
N ALA A 290 -24.31 -1.77 -4.46
CA ALA A 290 -24.39 -2.87 -5.42
C ALA A 290 -23.51 -4.07 -4.99
N ALA A 291 -22.29 -3.82 -4.55
CA ALA A 291 -21.40 -4.86 -4.04
C ALA A 291 -21.95 -5.52 -2.76
N LEU A 292 -22.46 -4.74 -1.82
CA LEU A 292 -23.05 -5.26 -0.57
C LEU A 292 -24.32 -6.07 -0.81
N ILE A 293 -25.19 -5.61 -1.70
CA ILE A 293 -26.41 -6.35 -2.08
C ILE A 293 -26.02 -7.70 -2.69
N ALA A 294 -25.09 -7.71 -3.65
CA ALA A 294 -24.61 -8.94 -4.25
C ALA A 294 -24.00 -9.89 -3.20
N SER A 295 -23.19 -9.36 -2.29
CA SER A 295 -22.54 -10.14 -1.23
C SER A 295 -23.53 -10.76 -0.24
N ARG A 296 -24.70 -10.14 -0.02
CA ARG A 296 -25.71 -10.61 0.93
C ARG A 296 -26.84 -11.45 0.31
N CYS A 297 -27.22 -11.11 -0.93
CA CYS A 297 -28.37 -11.72 -1.59
C CYS A 297 -28.02 -12.95 -2.45
N ILE A 298 -26.75 -13.09 -2.86
CA ILE A 298 -26.33 -14.19 -3.71
C ILE A 298 -25.69 -15.29 -2.85
N PRO A 299 -26.29 -16.50 -2.77
CA PRO A 299 -25.79 -17.59 -1.92
C PRO A 299 -24.41 -18.12 -2.34
N SER A 300 -24.13 -18.15 -3.65
CA SER A 300 -22.84 -18.62 -4.17
C SER A 300 -21.77 -17.54 -4.02
N PRO A 301 -20.69 -17.77 -3.22
CA PRO A 301 -19.65 -16.78 -3.00
C PRO A 301 -18.94 -16.37 -4.30
N LEU A 302 -18.73 -17.28 -5.25
CA LEU A 302 -18.11 -16.98 -6.54
C LEU A 302 -19.00 -16.06 -7.38
N VAL A 303 -20.30 -16.36 -7.46
CA VAL A 303 -21.24 -15.52 -8.24
C VAL A 303 -21.39 -14.16 -7.56
N ALA A 304 -21.48 -14.12 -6.22
CA ALA A 304 -21.52 -12.86 -5.46
C ALA A 304 -20.30 -11.98 -5.72
N LEU A 305 -19.10 -12.59 -5.78
CA LEU A 305 -17.86 -11.88 -6.06
C LEU A 305 -17.84 -11.30 -7.48
N LEU A 306 -18.21 -12.09 -8.48
CA LEU A 306 -18.19 -11.68 -9.88
C LEU A 306 -19.29 -10.63 -10.16
N VAL A 307 -20.51 -10.90 -9.76
CA VAL A 307 -21.65 -9.97 -10.00
C VAL A 307 -21.49 -8.69 -9.17
N GLY A 308 -21.08 -8.80 -7.89
CA GLY A 308 -20.85 -7.66 -7.02
C GLY A 308 -19.68 -6.80 -7.48
N GLY A 309 -18.57 -7.43 -7.91
CA GLY A 309 -17.41 -6.74 -8.45
C GLY A 309 -17.71 -6.05 -9.77
N ALA A 310 -18.26 -6.77 -10.73
CA ALA A 310 -18.65 -6.20 -12.03
C ALA A 310 -19.73 -5.11 -11.86
N GLY A 311 -20.75 -5.36 -11.04
CA GLY A 311 -21.82 -4.40 -10.75
C GLY A 311 -21.29 -3.10 -10.13
N ALA A 312 -20.39 -3.20 -9.14
CA ALA A 312 -19.77 -2.03 -8.53
C ALA A 312 -18.96 -1.22 -9.54
N VAL A 313 -18.17 -1.88 -10.40
CA VAL A 313 -17.38 -1.21 -11.45
C VAL A 313 -18.31 -0.54 -12.47
N VAL A 314 -19.34 -1.23 -12.96
CA VAL A 314 -20.28 -0.67 -13.95
C VAL A 314 -21.01 0.53 -13.36
N VAL A 315 -21.60 0.41 -12.17
CA VAL A 315 -22.31 1.51 -11.51
C VAL A 315 -21.38 2.72 -11.29
N TYR A 316 -20.16 2.48 -10.83
CA TYR A 316 -19.19 3.54 -10.64
C TYR A 316 -18.81 4.22 -11.97
N LEU A 317 -18.55 3.46 -13.03
CA LEU A 317 -18.19 4.00 -14.35
C LEU A 317 -19.36 4.75 -15.01
N VAL A 318 -20.58 4.32 -14.82
CA VAL A 318 -21.77 5.06 -15.33
C VAL A 318 -21.85 6.45 -14.66
N VAL A 319 -21.60 6.52 -13.35
CA VAL A 319 -21.67 7.80 -12.60
C VAL A 319 -20.45 8.68 -12.86
N MET A 320 -19.27 8.10 -12.95
CA MET A 320 -17.98 8.82 -12.96
C MET A 320 -17.25 8.81 -14.30
N GLY A 321 -17.64 7.96 -15.26
CA GLY A 321 -16.86 7.73 -16.49
C GLY A 321 -16.63 9.00 -17.30
N GLY A 322 -17.66 9.82 -17.50
CA GLY A 322 -17.54 11.10 -18.21
C GLY A 322 -16.57 12.07 -17.52
N TRP A 323 -16.62 12.14 -16.19
CA TRP A 323 -15.73 12.99 -15.40
C TRP A 323 -14.28 12.48 -15.43
N LEU A 324 -14.07 11.17 -15.31
CA LEU A 324 -12.74 10.54 -15.39
C LEU A 324 -12.09 10.78 -16.75
N LEU A 325 -12.84 10.59 -17.85
CA LEU A 325 -12.33 10.84 -19.20
C LEU A 325 -11.94 12.31 -19.41
N ALA A 326 -12.75 13.25 -18.91
CA ALA A 326 -12.43 14.68 -18.97
C ALA A 326 -11.13 15.01 -18.23
N ARG A 327 -10.92 14.43 -17.04
CA ARG A 327 -9.71 14.63 -16.24
C ARG A 327 -8.46 13.99 -16.85
N LEU A 328 -8.59 12.79 -17.43
CA LEU A 328 -7.48 12.15 -18.14
C LEU A 328 -7.02 12.97 -19.36
N ARG A 329 -7.95 13.60 -20.08
CA ARG A 329 -7.61 14.52 -21.20
C ARG A 329 -6.82 15.73 -20.70
N THR A 330 -7.20 16.32 -19.57
CA THR A 330 -6.49 17.46 -18.97
C THR A 330 -5.06 17.12 -18.52
N ILE A 331 -4.82 15.89 -18.06
CA ILE A 331 -3.47 15.43 -17.68
C ILE A 331 -2.59 15.13 -18.91
N ARG A 332 -3.19 14.68 -20.03
CA ARG A 332 -2.46 14.35 -21.25
C ARG A 332 -2.09 15.56 -22.11
N THR A 333 -2.83 16.64 -22.05
CA THR A 333 -2.46 17.90 -22.68
C THR A 333 -1.53 18.67 -21.74
N PRO A 334 -0.19 18.68 -21.99
CA PRO A 334 0.68 19.60 -21.27
C PRO A 334 0.16 21.00 -21.58
N ALA A 335 -0.02 21.83 -20.56
CA ALA A 335 -0.23 23.25 -20.76
C ALA A 335 0.94 23.71 -21.63
N THR A 336 0.65 24.05 -22.88
CA THR A 336 1.57 24.77 -23.72
C THR A 336 1.93 26.05 -22.97
N ILE A 337 3.17 26.08 -22.49
CA ILE A 337 3.83 27.25 -21.92
C ILE A 337 4.23 28.17 -23.08
#